data_d085db464805409673983a7465baa523
#
_entry.id   d085db464805409673983a7465baa523
#
_cell.length_a   1.000
_cell.length_b   1.000
_cell.length_c   1.000
_cell.angle_alpha   90.00
_cell.angle_beta   90.00
_cell.angle_gamma   90.00
#
_symmetry.space_group_name_H-M   'P 1'
#
loop_
_entity.id
_entity.type
_entity.pdbx_description
1 polymer ?
#
loop_
_entity_poly.entity_id
_entity_poly.type
_entity_poly.pdbx_seq_one_letter_code
_entity_poly.pdbx_strand_id
1 'polypeptide(L)'
;MNAREGNSELQQTNIELTTEPSPPHKGSNLFRVRLTNKDGSPVTGAQVTVTFYMPAMPAMGMAAMKTSIKCSEKDSGLYEGNGELGSGGTWQVTLQAQKNGATLATKQFTVNAEGGM
;
A
#
# COMPACT_ATOMS: atom_id res chain seq x y z
N MET A 1 29.75 -13.02 -3.73
CA MET A 1 28.46 -12.35 -3.63
C MET A 1 27.66 -12.93 -2.49
N ASN A 2 26.89 -12.12 -1.85
CA ASN A 2 26.09 -12.62 -0.73
C ASN A 2 24.61 -12.40 -1.01
N ALA A 3 23.79 -13.04 -0.19
CA ALA A 3 22.34 -13.01 -0.39
C ALA A 3 21.75 -11.62 -0.24
N ARG A 4 22.37 -10.81 0.59
CA ARG A 4 21.86 -9.47 0.80
C ARG A 4 21.94 -8.62 -0.46
N GLU A 5 23.03 -8.77 -1.19
CA GLU A 5 23.15 -8.04 -2.44
C GLU A 5 22.13 -8.51 -3.43
N GLY A 6 21.88 -9.81 -3.47
CA GLY A 6 20.86 -10.32 -4.34
C GLY A 6 19.49 -9.77 -4.00
N ASN A 7 19.19 -9.64 -2.70
CA ASN A 7 17.90 -9.08 -2.28
C ASN A 7 17.75 -7.64 -2.70
N SER A 8 18.80 -6.85 -2.59
CA SER A 8 18.76 -5.45 -3.05
C SER A 8 18.49 -5.36 -4.53
N GLU A 9 19.06 -6.26 -5.30
CA GLU A 9 18.85 -6.27 -6.74
C GLU A 9 17.44 -6.72 -7.09
N LEU A 10 16.90 -7.66 -6.33
CA LEU A 10 15.57 -8.16 -6.62
C LEU A 10 14.52 -7.09 -6.45
N GLN A 11 14.74 -6.16 -5.52
CA GLN A 11 13.76 -5.11 -5.28
C GLN A 11 14.31 -3.78 -5.72
N GLN A 12 14.36 -3.58 -7.02
CA GLN A 12 14.90 -2.35 -7.60
C GLN A 12 13.83 -1.29 -7.82
N THR A 13 12.58 -1.63 -7.59
CA THR A 13 11.47 -0.70 -7.76
C THR A 13 11.16 -0.08 -6.41
N ASN A 14 11.06 1.25 -6.39
CA ASN A 14 10.62 1.98 -5.21
C ASN A 14 9.12 2.12 -5.25
N ILE A 15 8.49 1.92 -4.09
CA ILE A 15 7.05 2.02 -4.00
C ILE A 15 6.73 2.89 -2.78
N GLU A 16 5.89 3.92 -2.99
CA GLU A 16 5.53 4.86 -1.94
C GLU A 16 4.04 5.10 -1.95
N LEU A 17 3.47 5.20 -0.76
CA LEU A 17 2.05 5.49 -0.59
C LEU A 17 1.86 6.88 0.00
N THR A 18 0.94 7.62 -0.61
CA THR A 18 0.41 8.83 0.02
C THR A 18 -1.10 8.69 0.11
N THR A 19 -1.67 9.33 1.11
CA THR A 19 -3.11 9.27 1.34
C THR A 19 -3.70 10.67 1.36
N GLU A 20 -4.97 10.76 1.00
CA GLU A 20 -5.74 11.99 1.10
C GLU A 20 -7.05 11.68 1.79
N PRO A 21 -7.25 12.20 2.99
CA PRO A 21 -6.36 13.08 3.74
C PRO A 21 -5.13 12.36 4.27
N SER A 22 -4.17 13.11 4.75
CA SER A 22 -2.98 12.55 5.38
C SER A 22 -2.88 13.11 6.79
N PRO A 23 -2.97 12.26 7.81
CA PRO A 23 -3.15 10.81 7.75
C PRO A 23 -4.53 10.41 7.22
N PRO A 24 -4.72 9.14 6.86
CA PRO A 24 -6.03 8.67 6.44
C PRO A 24 -7.01 8.70 7.60
N HIS A 25 -8.29 8.58 7.28
CA HIS A 25 -9.33 8.64 8.30
C HIS A 25 -10.33 7.50 8.11
N LYS A 26 -11.14 7.29 9.12
CA LYS A 26 -12.26 6.38 8.98
C LYS A 26 -13.16 6.88 7.86
N GLY A 27 -13.61 5.98 7.01
CA GLY A 27 -14.43 6.32 5.87
C GLY A 27 -13.63 6.33 4.59
N SER A 28 -14.04 7.14 3.64
CA SER A 28 -13.45 7.16 2.31
C SER A 28 -12.13 7.90 2.28
N ASN A 29 -11.14 7.30 1.61
CA ASN A 29 -9.83 7.90 1.43
C ASN A 29 -9.39 7.69 -0.01
N LEU A 30 -8.54 8.59 -0.48
CA LEU A 30 -7.85 8.41 -1.75
C LEU A 30 -6.44 7.95 -1.47
N PHE A 31 -6.02 6.89 -2.16
CA PHE A 31 -4.68 6.34 -1.99
C PHE A 31 -3.92 6.49 -3.29
N ARG A 32 -2.71 7.04 -3.20
CA ARG A 32 -1.83 7.20 -4.36
C ARG A 32 -0.57 6.42 -4.12
N VAL A 33 -0.17 5.64 -5.11
CA VAL A 33 1.05 4.85 -5.05
C VAL A 33 1.94 5.29 -6.19
N ARG A 34 3.17 5.65 -5.86
CA ARG A 34 4.16 6.02 -6.87
C ARG A 34 5.17 4.90 -7.00
N LEU A 35 5.38 4.46 -8.24
CA LEU A 35 6.36 3.45 -8.56
C LEU A 35 7.45 4.06 -9.41
N THR A 36 8.70 3.89 -8.96
CA THR A 36 9.84 4.35 -9.74
C THR A 36 10.90 3.27 -9.76
N ASN A 37 11.66 3.25 -10.83
CA ASN A 37 12.83 2.40 -10.93
C ASN A 37 13.95 2.98 -10.06
N LYS A 38 15.01 2.22 -9.93
CA LYS A 38 16.16 2.63 -9.14
C LYS A 38 16.74 3.95 -9.62
N ASP A 39 16.67 4.21 -10.92
CA ASP A 39 17.19 5.44 -11.49
C ASP A 39 16.19 6.60 -11.47
N GLY A 40 15.03 6.40 -10.85
CA GLY A 40 14.04 7.45 -10.73
C GLY A 40 13.01 7.49 -11.84
N SER A 41 13.16 6.68 -12.88
CA SER A 41 12.17 6.67 -13.96
C SER A 41 10.88 5.99 -13.51
N PRO A 42 9.73 6.40 -14.07
CA PRO A 42 8.45 5.82 -13.65
C PRO A 42 8.30 4.39 -14.13
N VAL A 43 7.59 3.58 -13.34
CA VAL A 43 7.22 2.23 -13.71
C VAL A 43 5.76 2.25 -14.15
N THR A 44 5.52 1.92 -15.41
CA THR A 44 4.17 1.94 -15.97
C THR A 44 3.65 0.54 -16.19
N GLY A 45 2.34 0.40 -16.30
CA GLY A 45 1.72 -0.86 -16.66
C GLY A 45 1.75 -1.91 -15.58
N ALA A 46 1.94 -1.52 -14.34
CA ALA A 46 1.96 -2.47 -13.24
C ALA A 46 0.57 -2.64 -12.65
N GLN A 47 0.39 -3.73 -11.91
CA GLN A 47 -0.80 -3.94 -11.09
C GLN A 47 -0.42 -3.61 -9.65
N VAL A 48 -1.10 -2.62 -9.09
CA VAL A 48 -0.78 -2.12 -7.75
C VAL A 48 -1.95 -2.40 -6.83
N THR A 49 -1.66 -3.01 -5.69
CA THR A 49 -2.67 -3.32 -4.69
C THR A 49 -2.21 -2.79 -3.34
N VAL A 50 -3.13 -2.14 -2.64
CA VAL A 50 -2.90 -1.68 -1.27
C VAL A 50 -3.84 -2.47 -0.38
N THR A 51 -3.29 -3.15 0.61
CA THR A 51 -4.11 -3.94 1.54
C THR A 51 -3.95 -3.37 2.93
N PHE A 52 -5.08 -3.09 3.56
CA PHE A 52 -5.14 -2.63 4.95
C PHE A 52 -5.70 -3.76 5.80
N TYR A 53 -5.02 -4.08 6.88
CA TYR A 53 -5.44 -5.14 7.79
C TYR A 53 -5.38 -4.66 9.22
N MET A 54 -6.45 -4.90 9.95
CA MET A 54 -6.51 -4.62 11.38
C MET A 54 -6.85 -5.93 12.07
N PRO A 55 -5.94 -6.43 12.94
CA PRO A 55 -6.22 -7.70 13.62
C PRO A 55 -7.40 -7.58 14.56
N ALA A 56 -8.03 -8.72 14.83
CA ALA A 56 -9.14 -8.76 15.75
C ALA A 56 -8.67 -8.32 17.14
N MET A 57 -9.57 -7.65 17.84
CA MET A 57 -9.34 -7.25 19.22
C MET A 57 -10.48 -7.78 20.07
N PRO A 58 -10.42 -9.07 20.47
CA PRO A 58 -11.55 -9.67 21.18
C PRO A 58 -11.88 -8.99 22.50
N ALA A 59 -10.88 -8.46 23.18
CA ALA A 59 -11.12 -7.77 24.46
C ALA A 59 -11.99 -6.53 24.27
N MET A 60 -12.02 -5.99 23.05
CA MET A 60 -12.83 -4.82 22.73
C MET A 60 -14.03 -5.18 21.86
N GLY A 61 -14.27 -6.47 21.67
CA GLY A 61 -15.39 -6.93 20.85
C GLY A 61 -15.23 -6.64 19.37
N MET A 62 -14.03 -6.46 18.89
CA MET A 62 -13.79 -6.10 17.49
C MET A 62 -13.26 -7.29 16.71
N ALA A 63 -13.88 -7.55 15.58
CA ALA A 63 -13.40 -8.57 14.65
C ALA A 63 -12.31 -7.98 13.79
N ALA A 64 -11.52 -8.87 13.17
CA ALA A 64 -10.51 -8.42 12.22
C ALA A 64 -11.16 -7.74 11.03
N MET A 65 -10.46 -6.76 10.47
CA MET A 65 -10.94 -6.06 9.27
C MET A 65 -9.85 -6.07 8.21
N LYS A 66 -10.27 -6.19 6.96
CA LYS A 66 -9.33 -6.21 5.85
C LYS A 66 -9.97 -5.52 4.66
N THR A 67 -9.20 -4.65 4.03
CA THR A 67 -9.64 -3.93 2.83
C THR A 67 -8.51 -3.98 1.82
N SER A 68 -8.80 -4.44 0.61
CA SER A 68 -7.83 -4.46 -0.48
C SER A 68 -8.30 -3.52 -1.57
N ILE A 69 -7.40 -2.65 -2.01
CA ILE A 69 -7.71 -1.62 -2.99
C ILE A 69 -6.80 -1.83 -4.19
N LYS A 70 -7.40 -2.02 -5.36
CA LYS A 70 -6.64 -2.08 -6.60
C LYS A 70 -6.56 -0.69 -7.17
N CYS A 71 -5.34 -0.25 -7.41
CA CYS A 71 -5.09 1.10 -7.91
C CYS A 71 -4.94 1.08 -9.41
N SER A 72 -5.48 2.10 -10.06
CA SER A 72 -5.40 2.27 -11.51
C SER A 72 -4.36 3.31 -11.84
N GLU A 73 -3.60 3.06 -12.91
CA GLU A 73 -2.59 4.02 -13.34
C GLU A 73 -3.28 5.29 -13.84
N LYS A 74 -2.89 6.42 -13.28
CA LYS A 74 -3.43 7.72 -13.65
C LYS A 74 -2.45 8.54 -14.45
N ASP A 75 -1.17 8.36 -14.17
CA ASP A 75 -0.11 9.05 -14.86
C ASP A 75 1.08 8.12 -14.82
N SER A 76 2.14 8.43 -15.56
CA SER A 76 3.29 7.55 -15.60
C SER A 76 3.82 7.30 -14.21
N GLY A 77 3.75 6.05 -13.77
CA GLY A 77 4.25 5.66 -12.45
C GLY A 77 3.38 6.07 -11.28
N LEU A 78 2.23 6.69 -11.53
CA LEU A 78 1.32 7.10 -10.46
C LEU A 78 0.03 6.31 -10.56
N TYR A 79 -0.31 5.63 -9.47
CA TYR A 79 -1.48 4.76 -9.39
C TYR A 79 -2.38 5.27 -8.28
N GLU A 80 -3.68 5.31 -8.53
CA GLU A 80 -4.65 5.82 -7.55
C GLU A 80 -5.78 4.84 -7.36
N GLY A 81 -6.29 4.80 -6.13
CA GLY A 81 -7.47 4.03 -5.82
C GLY A 81 -8.20 4.65 -4.64
N ASN A 82 -9.50 4.41 -4.58
CA ASN A 82 -10.33 4.86 -3.47
C ASN A 82 -10.69 3.66 -2.62
N GLY A 83 -10.74 3.86 -1.32
CA GLY A 83 -11.14 2.81 -0.43
C GLY A 83 -11.65 3.36 0.87
N GLU A 84 -12.33 2.51 1.63
CA GLU A 84 -12.89 2.89 2.91
C GLU A 84 -12.23 2.11 4.02
N LEU A 85 -11.89 2.82 5.09
CA LEU A 85 -11.43 2.19 6.31
C LEU A 85 -12.59 2.15 7.29
N GLY A 86 -12.88 0.96 7.79
CA GLY A 86 -14.05 0.76 8.64
C GLY A 86 -13.90 1.30 10.05
N SER A 87 -12.71 1.74 10.41
CA SER A 87 -12.45 2.20 11.77
C SER A 87 -11.21 3.09 11.78
N GLY A 88 -11.14 4.01 12.72
CA GLY A 88 -9.87 4.64 13.05
C GLY A 88 -8.98 3.66 13.80
N GLY A 89 -7.74 4.02 14.01
CA GLY A 89 -6.77 3.19 14.72
C GLY A 89 -5.61 2.78 13.84
N THR A 90 -4.87 1.79 14.30
CA THR A 90 -3.64 1.35 13.63
C THR A 90 -3.94 0.24 12.65
N TRP A 91 -3.55 0.45 11.42
CA TRP A 91 -3.72 -0.52 10.35
C TRP A 91 -2.37 -0.99 9.84
N GLN A 92 -2.27 -2.28 9.55
CA GLN A 92 -1.12 -2.86 8.88
C GLN A 92 -1.34 -2.72 7.38
N VAL A 93 -0.36 -2.15 6.68
CA VAL A 93 -0.50 -1.84 5.27
C VAL A 93 0.51 -2.65 4.48
N THR A 94 0.03 -3.29 3.42
CA THR A 94 0.89 -3.98 2.49
C THR A 94 0.70 -3.37 1.11
N LEU A 95 1.77 -2.84 0.55
CA LEU A 95 1.79 -2.36 -0.83
C LEU A 95 2.42 -3.44 -1.68
N GLN A 96 1.81 -3.72 -2.83
CA GLN A 96 2.35 -4.73 -3.73
C GLN A 96 2.19 -4.25 -5.16
N ALA A 97 3.26 -4.36 -5.92
CA ALA A 97 3.26 -4.03 -7.34
C ALA A 97 3.72 -5.25 -8.11
N GLN A 98 2.96 -5.62 -9.14
CA GLN A 98 3.26 -6.77 -9.98
C GLN A 98 3.17 -6.35 -11.44
N LYS A 99 3.96 -7.02 -12.28
CA LYS A 99 3.91 -6.79 -13.70
C LYS A 99 4.24 -8.10 -14.39
N ASN A 100 3.38 -8.51 -15.34
CA ASN A 100 3.56 -9.76 -16.09
C ASN A 100 3.76 -10.96 -15.18
N GLY A 101 3.01 -10.99 -14.08
CA GLY A 101 3.07 -12.10 -13.14
C GLY A 101 4.24 -12.09 -12.20
N ALA A 102 5.11 -11.10 -12.28
CA ALA A 102 6.27 -11.00 -11.39
C ALA A 102 6.05 -9.86 -10.39
N THR A 103 6.48 -10.08 -9.15
CA THR A 103 6.40 -9.06 -8.13
C THR A 103 7.55 -8.08 -8.30
N LEU A 104 7.24 -6.81 -8.48
CA LEU A 104 8.24 -5.78 -8.64
C LEU A 104 8.69 -5.21 -7.31
N ALA A 105 7.74 -5.04 -6.39
CA ALA A 105 8.04 -4.46 -5.10
C ALA A 105 6.96 -4.82 -4.11
N THR A 106 7.35 -4.94 -2.86
CA THR A 106 6.43 -5.15 -1.74
C THR A 106 6.94 -4.32 -0.57
N LYS A 107 6.02 -3.68 0.13
CA LYS A 107 6.38 -2.87 1.29
C LYS A 107 5.31 -3.02 2.35
N GLN A 108 5.74 -3.18 3.60
CA GLN A 108 4.82 -3.32 4.72
C GLN A 108 5.15 -2.29 5.77
N PHE A 109 4.11 -1.68 6.32
CA PHE A 109 4.28 -0.69 7.37
C PHE A 109 2.93 -0.51 8.06
N THR A 110 2.89 0.37 9.05
CA THR A 110 1.63 0.67 9.74
C THR A 110 1.27 2.13 9.54
N VAL A 111 -0.03 2.41 9.55
CA VAL A 111 -0.53 3.78 9.54
C VAL A 111 -1.58 3.90 10.63
N ASN A 112 -1.73 5.10 11.15
CA ASN A 112 -2.80 5.41 12.09
C ASN A 112 -3.86 6.21 11.37
N ALA A 113 -5.07 5.67 11.32
CA ALA A 113 -6.19 6.35 10.71
C ALA A 113 -6.91 7.15 11.78
N GLU A 114 -7.31 8.35 11.43
CA GLU A 114 -8.06 9.21 12.33
C GLU A 114 -9.53 8.91 12.23
N GLY A 115 -10.24 9.36 13.22
CA GLY A 115 -11.65 9.14 13.26
C GLY A 115 -12.01 8.27 14.44
N GLY A 116 -13.11 8.57 15.02
CA GLY A 116 -13.52 7.89 16.21
C GLY A 116 -13.93 6.47 15.95
N MET A 117 -14.16 5.83 17.00
CA MET A 117 -14.76 4.53 16.99
C MET A 117 -16.24 4.66 17.12
#